data_e409e0d537cb5daac8726f4bb3730cf8
#
_entry.id   e409e0d537cb5daac8726f4bb3730cf8
#
_cell.length_a   1.000
_cell.length_b   1.000
_cell.length_c   1.000
_cell.angle_alpha   90.00
_cell.angle_beta   90.00
_cell.angle_gamma   90.00
#
_symmetry.space_group_name_H-M   'P 1'
#
loop_
_entity.id
_entity.type
_entity.pdbx_description
1 polymer ?
#
loop_
_entity_poly.entity_id
_entity_poly.type
_entity_poly.pdbx_seq_one_letter_code
_entity_poly.pdbx_strand_id
1 'polypeptide(L)'
;MAWVETIVCSSIDGKDEILKRRLERRQEFKRRSNGCMAAWIGRGVEDHRTFLVHSVFESMQAWKLVSEKILHDIDSKDGGVESLLIGPPLVGIFETEQFFQEK
;
A
#
# COMPACT_ATOMS: atom_id res chain seq x y z
N MET A 1 18.68 1.27 -7.72
CA MET A 1 17.37 1.61 -8.31
C MET A 1 16.27 1.14 -7.38
N ALA A 2 15.24 1.93 -7.20
CA ALA A 2 14.13 1.58 -6.34
C ALA A 2 12.87 1.31 -7.16
N TRP A 3 12.00 0.45 -6.63
CA TRP A 3 10.72 0.07 -7.21
C TRP A 3 9.63 0.69 -6.35
N VAL A 4 8.85 1.59 -6.92
CA VAL A 4 7.88 2.39 -6.17
C VAL A 4 6.46 2.02 -6.57
N GLU A 5 5.64 1.69 -5.58
CA GLU A 5 4.22 1.43 -5.78
C GLU A 5 3.42 2.57 -5.14
N THR A 6 2.56 3.20 -5.92
CA THR A 6 1.70 4.26 -5.45
C THR A 6 0.26 3.89 -5.75
N ILE A 7 -0.59 3.90 -4.74
CA ILE A 7 -1.99 3.57 -4.88
C ILE A 7 -2.81 4.72 -4.29
N VAL A 8 -3.84 5.15 -5.03
CA VAL A 8 -4.81 6.11 -4.52
C VAL A 8 -6.16 5.42 -4.56
N CYS A 9 -6.83 5.36 -3.42
CA CYS A 9 -8.12 4.70 -3.31
C CYS A 9 -9.04 5.45 -2.37
N SER A 10 -10.35 5.24 -2.55
CA SER A 10 -11.35 5.91 -1.71
C SER A 10 -12.36 4.89 -1.22
N SER A 11 -12.78 5.04 0.03
CA SER A 11 -13.74 4.12 0.63
C SER A 11 -15.16 4.45 0.23
N ILE A 12 -16.03 3.45 0.28
CA ILE A 12 -17.46 3.69 0.28
C ILE A 12 -17.83 4.41 1.57
N ASP A 13 -18.99 5.04 1.57
CA ASP A 13 -19.44 5.82 2.71
C ASP A 13 -19.51 4.98 3.98
N GLY A 14 -18.96 5.50 5.06
CA GLY A 14 -18.98 4.83 6.36
C GLY A 14 -17.94 3.76 6.56
N LYS A 15 -17.07 3.51 5.59
CA LYS A 15 -16.05 2.45 5.68
C LYS A 15 -14.61 2.98 5.74
N ASP A 16 -14.44 4.27 5.89
CA ASP A 16 -13.12 4.87 5.84
C ASP A 16 -12.21 4.38 6.99
N GLU A 17 -12.74 4.21 8.20
CA GLU A 17 -11.91 3.76 9.32
C GLU A 17 -11.50 2.29 9.17
N ILE A 18 -12.40 1.45 8.65
CA ILE A 18 -12.05 0.06 8.40
C ILE A 18 -10.99 -0.02 7.31
N LEU A 19 -11.16 0.75 6.24
CA LEU A 19 -10.19 0.80 5.15
C LEU A 19 -8.83 1.25 5.67
N LYS A 20 -8.81 2.31 6.46
CA LYS A 20 -7.56 2.82 7.04
C LYS A 20 -6.82 1.73 7.80
N ARG A 21 -7.53 1.02 8.70
CA ARG A 21 -6.89 -0.03 9.48
C ARG A 21 -6.32 -1.16 8.63
N ARG A 22 -7.05 -1.54 7.59
CA ARG A 22 -6.59 -2.62 6.71
C ARG A 22 -5.39 -2.18 5.88
N LEU A 23 -5.38 -0.94 5.42
CA LEU A 23 -4.24 -0.39 4.70
C LEU A 23 -3.02 -0.29 5.62
N GLU A 24 -3.21 0.16 6.86
CA GLU A 24 -2.11 0.24 7.83
C GLU A 24 -1.51 -1.12 8.14
N ARG A 25 -2.35 -2.15 8.24
CA ARG A 25 -1.89 -3.51 8.47
C ARG A 25 -0.96 -3.97 7.34
N ARG A 26 -1.32 -3.66 6.10
CA ARG A 26 -0.52 -4.02 4.95
C ARG A 26 0.81 -3.28 4.91
N GLN A 27 0.79 -2.00 5.23
CA GLN A 27 2.03 -1.22 5.25
C GLN A 27 2.94 -1.67 6.38
N GLU A 28 2.38 -2.04 7.53
CA GLU A 28 3.14 -2.61 8.63
C GLU A 28 3.83 -3.91 8.23
N PHE A 29 3.10 -4.79 7.55
CA PHE A 29 3.65 -6.03 7.04
C PHE A 29 4.78 -5.77 6.05
N LYS A 30 4.58 -4.80 5.17
CA LYS A 30 5.61 -4.42 4.19
C LYS A 30 6.88 -3.93 4.89
N ARG A 31 6.72 -3.07 5.89
CA ARG A 31 7.88 -2.52 6.60
C ARG A 31 8.75 -3.58 7.27
N ARG A 32 8.16 -4.72 7.63
CA ARG A 32 8.88 -5.82 8.24
C ARG A 32 9.44 -6.80 7.22
N SER A 33 9.12 -6.62 5.96
CA SER A 33 9.51 -7.56 4.91
C SER A 33 10.86 -7.21 4.34
N ASN A 34 11.62 -8.23 3.98
CA ASN A 34 12.89 -8.04 3.32
C ASN A 34 12.67 -7.34 1.98
N GLY A 35 13.52 -6.36 1.70
CA GLY A 35 13.47 -5.64 0.44
C GLY A 35 12.53 -4.46 0.41
N CYS A 36 11.76 -4.23 1.47
CA CYS A 36 10.94 -3.03 1.56
C CYS A 36 11.76 -1.93 2.24
N MET A 37 11.89 -0.81 1.57
CA MET A 37 12.68 0.31 2.06
C MET A 37 11.83 1.32 2.81
N ALA A 38 10.56 1.45 2.45
CA ALA A 38 9.63 2.37 3.10
C ALA A 38 8.20 2.00 2.72
N ALA A 39 7.26 2.23 3.63
CA ALA A 39 5.85 2.01 3.36
C ALA A 39 5.03 2.84 4.32
N TRP A 40 4.09 3.63 3.79
CA TRP A 40 3.23 4.47 4.61
C TRP A 40 1.92 4.75 3.90
N ILE A 41 0.97 5.34 4.63
CA ILE A 41 -0.26 5.84 4.04
C ILE A 41 -0.40 7.31 4.35
N GLY A 42 -1.12 8.01 3.48
CA GLY A 42 -1.57 9.36 3.72
C GLY A 42 -3.08 9.41 3.57
N ARG A 43 -3.71 10.34 4.25
CA ARG A 43 -5.16 10.51 4.15
C ARG A 43 -5.43 11.86 3.51
N GLY A 44 -6.43 11.90 2.63
CA GLY A 44 -6.79 13.13 1.93
C GLY A 44 -7.19 14.23 2.91
N VAL A 45 -6.68 15.44 2.66
CA VAL A 45 -6.98 16.59 3.50
C VAL A 45 -8.40 17.09 3.25
N GLU A 46 -8.83 17.07 1.98
CA GLU A 46 -10.15 17.53 1.59
C GLU A 46 -11.20 16.42 1.57
N ASP A 47 -10.74 15.17 1.37
CA ASP A 47 -11.64 14.02 1.36
C ASP A 47 -11.06 12.94 2.25
N HIS A 48 -11.63 12.79 3.44
CA HIS A 48 -11.15 11.84 4.45
C HIS A 48 -11.35 10.38 4.04
N ARG A 49 -12.08 10.12 2.97
CA ARG A 49 -12.27 8.77 2.46
C ARG A 49 -11.20 8.35 1.48
N THR A 50 -10.34 9.29 1.06
CA THR A 50 -9.29 9.05 0.08
C THR A 50 -7.97 8.82 0.78
N PHE A 51 -7.27 7.78 0.34
CA PHE A 51 -5.98 7.39 0.91
C PHE A 51 -4.93 7.26 -0.17
N LEU A 52 -3.72 7.69 0.18
CA LEU A 52 -2.52 7.44 -0.61
C LEU A 52 -1.77 6.30 0.07
N VAL A 53 -1.45 5.27 -0.69
CA VAL A 53 -0.66 4.14 -0.20
C VAL A 53 0.63 4.13 -0.99
N HIS A 54 1.75 4.28 -0.30
CA HIS A 54 3.04 4.43 -0.96
C HIS A 54 4.03 3.45 -0.38
N SER A 55 4.70 2.70 -1.26
CA SER A 55 5.64 1.67 -0.83
C SER A 55 6.85 1.69 -1.74
N VAL A 56 8.03 1.52 -1.15
CA VAL A 56 9.30 1.53 -1.89
C VAL A 56 10.02 0.23 -1.61
N PHE A 57 10.41 -0.45 -2.68
CA PHE A 57 11.12 -1.73 -2.61
C PHE A 57 12.45 -1.63 -3.32
N GLU A 58 13.39 -2.46 -2.92
CA GLU A 58 14.71 -2.46 -3.55
C GLU A 58 14.70 -3.10 -4.94
N SER A 59 13.67 -3.90 -5.26
CA SER A 59 13.58 -4.58 -6.55
C SER A 59 12.15 -4.99 -6.85
N MET A 60 11.90 -5.30 -8.13
CA MET A 60 10.63 -5.86 -8.55
C MET A 60 10.36 -7.20 -7.88
N GLN A 61 11.39 -8.01 -7.70
CA GLN A 61 11.25 -9.31 -7.07
C GLN A 61 10.76 -9.18 -5.62
N ALA A 62 11.35 -8.22 -4.89
CA ALA A 62 10.92 -7.97 -3.51
C ALA A 62 9.46 -7.53 -3.47
N TRP A 63 9.07 -6.61 -4.35
CA TRP A 63 7.68 -6.16 -4.46
C TRP A 63 6.73 -7.31 -4.76
N LYS A 64 7.07 -8.14 -5.73
CA LYS A 64 6.23 -9.28 -6.10
C LYS A 64 6.04 -10.26 -4.95
N LEU A 65 7.14 -10.60 -4.30
CA LEU A 65 7.12 -11.56 -3.20
C LEU A 65 6.26 -11.07 -2.04
N VAL A 66 6.45 -9.82 -1.67
CA VAL A 66 5.68 -9.23 -0.57
C VAL A 66 4.20 -9.12 -0.93
N SER A 67 3.91 -8.72 -2.18
CA SER A 67 2.52 -8.61 -2.63
C SER A 67 1.81 -9.96 -2.60
N GLU A 68 2.49 -11.03 -3.00
CA GLU A 68 1.92 -12.37 -2.94
C GLU A 68 1.65 -12.80 -1.51
N LYS A 69 2.58 -12.50 -0.59
CA LYS A 69 2.39 -12.84 0.82
C LYS A 69 1.22 -12.07 1.43
N ILE A 70 1.03 -10.82 1.05
CA ILE A 70 -0.12 -10.04 1.51
C ILE A 70 -1.41 -10.71 1.06
N LEU A 71 -1.46 -11.11 -0.20
CA LEU A 71 -2.65 -11.76 -0.75
C LEU A 71 -2.99 -13.04 0.02
N HIS A 72 -1.99 -13.87 0.30
CA HIS A 72 -2.21 -15.17 0.94
C HIS A 72 -2.36 -15.08 2.45
N ASP A 73 -1.61 -14.20 3.11
CA ASP A 73 -1.52 -14.20 4.57
C ASP A 73 -2.38 -13.14 5.23
N ILE A 74 -2.73 -12.08 4.52
CA ILE A 74 -3.47 -10.96 5.10
C ILE A 74 -4.85 -10.85 4.46
N ASP A 75 -4.91 -10.73 3.14
CA ASP A 75 -6.20 -10.56 2.45
C ASP A 75 -7.13 -11.75 2.69
N SER A 76 -6.57 -12.95 2.75
CA SER A 76 -7.37 -14.15 2.99
C SER A 76 -8.00 -14.16 4.39
N LYS A 77 -7.43 -13.41 5.33
CA LYS A 77 -7.91 -13.40 6.71
C LYS A 77 -8.84 -12.24 7.00
N ASP A 78 -8.59 -11.05 6.44
CA ASP A 78 -9.41 -9.89 6.75
C ASP A 78 -10.39 -9.50 5.65
N GLY A 79 -10.39 -10.24 4.55
CA GLY A 79 -11.31 -9.98 3.45
C GLY A 79 -10.80 -9.00 2.41
N GLY A 80 -9.58 -8.51 2.56
CA GLY A 80 -8.99 -7.58 1.60
C GLY A 80 -9.56 -6.18 1.71
N VAL A 81 -9.28 -5.36 0.71
CA VAL A 81 -9.73 -3.97 0.72
C VAL A 81 -10.69 -3.63 -0.41
N GLU A 82 -10.75 -4.45 -1.45
CA GLU A 82 -11.54 -4.12 -2.65
C GLU A 82 -13.01 -3.85 -2.35
N SER A 83 -13.63 -4.65 -1.47
CA SER A 83 -15.04 -4.48 -1.15
C SER A 83 -15.33 -3.19 -0.38
N LEU A 84 -14.31 -2.53 0.12
CA LEU A 84 -14.45 -1.28 0.86
C LEU A 84 -14.30 -0.05 -0.03
N LEU A 85 -13.93 -0.25 -1.30
CA LEU A 85 -13.63 0.86 -2.20
C LEU A 85 -14.84 1.28 -3.02
N ILE A 86 -14.94 2.58 -3.29
CA ILE A 86 -16.03 3.11 -4.09
C ILE A 86 -15.86 2.81 -5.57
N GLY A 87 -14.66 2.43 -5.98
CA GLY A 87 -14.35 2.08 -7.36
C GLY A 87 -12.95 1.52 -7.44
N PRO A 88 -12.46 1.20 -8.66
CA PRO A 88 -11.11 0.68 -8.80
C PRO A 88 -10.08 1.69 -8.31
N PRO A 89 -9.04 1.24 -7.61
CA PRO A 89 -7.98 2.14 -7.19
C PRO A 89 -7.13 2.57 -8.38
N LEU A 90 -6.50 3.72 -8.24
CA LEU A 90 -5.48 4.14 -9.18
C LEU A 90 -4.15 3.57 -8.70
N VAL A 91 -3.48 2.79 -9.54
CA VAL A 91 -2.23 2.13 -9.18
C VAL A 91 -1.15 2.54 -10.17
N GLY A 92 -0.03 2.99 -9.65
CA GLY A 92 1.14 3.29 -10.47
C GLY A 92 2.35 2.56 -9.92
N ILE A 93 3.13 1.97 -10.82
CA ILE A 93 4.37 1.30 -10.48
C ILE A 93 5.49 2.01 -11.23
N PHE A 94 6.51 2.41 -10.50
CA PHE A 94 7.57 3.23 -11.06
C PHE A 94 8.94 2.73 -10.64
N GLU A 95 9.93 2.96 -11.46
CA GLU A 95 11.33 2.78 -11.09
C GLU A 95 11.97 4.15 -10.90
N THR A 96 12.87 4.26 -9.94
CA THR A 96 13.61 5.50 -9.75
C THR A 96 15.02 5.18 -9.28
N GLU A 97 15.98 5.98 -9.76
CA GLU A 97 17.35 5.94 -9.28
C GLU A 97 17.61 7.03 -8.25
N GLN A 98 16.59 7.81 -7.93
CA GLN A 98 16.76 8.99 -7.09
C GLN A 98 16.33 8.77 -5.65
N PHE A 99 15.83 7.59 -5.33
CA PHE A 99 15.51 7.27 -3.95
C PHE A 99 16.74 6.71 -3.26
N PHE A 100 17.08 7.28 -2.11
CA PHE A 100 18.18 6.78 -1.30
C PHE A 100 17.88 7.07 0.16
N GLN A 101 18.46 6.26 1.02
CA GLN A 101 18.26 6.42 2.45
C GLN A 101 19.29 7.38 3.01
N GLU A 102 18.88 8.10 4.06
CA GLU A 102 19.78 8.92 4.83
C GLU A 102 20.85 8.08 5.48
N LYS A 103 22.04 8.60 5.50
CA LYS A 103 23.18 7.91 6.09
C LYS A 103 23.51 8.44 7.45
#